data_ff2acd1eb23a38e722c3b135a9e5bf72
#
_entry.id   ff2acd1eb23a38e722c3b135a9e5bf72
#
_cell.length_a   1.000
_cell.length_b   1.000
_cell.length_c   1.000
_cell.angle_alpha   90.00
_cell.angle_beta   90.00
_cell.angle_gamma   90.00
#
_symmetry.space_group_name_H-M   'P 1'
#
loop_
_entity.id
_entity.type
_entity.pdbx_description
1 polymer ?
#
loop_
_entity_poly.entity_id
_entity_poly.type
_entity_poly.pdbx_seq_one_letter_code
_entity_poly.pdbx_strand_id
1 'polypeptide(L)'
;MLNIAVDLLWLRPKKVGGTEFYIRNLLDGFLQLEEPFRLWLLVSKDNKETFRHYTQDKRIELLETEVVSANIAGRILWNFFCQNRFLRKKGIRKCFIPVYCRPLFNGGIAYVNVIHDLQAAHYPEYHPFHEIAYSRLCWWLDAHFSRHLVAISDWVRNDVKEKYHVKSGKITTIYNPITVDKEELVSFEQLAEKYHVAENEFYYTVAQLIPHKNLHTLIAVMERIKNTDVGLPCRLLISGVNGESRDKLESQIRNRGLEREVTLTGFVENAERNALYKYCRAFLFSSVFEGFGMPPIEAMLFGTTVIATDRACVPEVTQGKANYVKDPYDVEEWIRVMQNPADRIAEMDFAQYDQMKLTRKYFELLRKYLE
;
A
#
# COMPACT_ATOMS: atom_id res chain seq x y z
N MET A 1 -30.22 -1.32 -6.40
CA MET A 1 -29.05 -1.18 -7.29
C MET A 1 -28.06 -0.23 -6.65
N LEU A 2 -26.81 -0.66 -6.42
CA LEU A 2 -25.77 0.20 -5.83
C LEU A 2 -25.54 1.41 -6.75
N ASN A 3 -25.69 2.63 -6.22
CA ASN A 3 -25.49 3.88 -6.95
C ASN A 3 -24.74 4.88 -6.04
N ILE A 4 -23.43 5.02 -6.25
CA ILE A 4 -22.54 5.73 -5.35
C ILE A 4 -21.49 6.56 -6.09
N ALA A 5 -21.02 7.66 -5.46
CA ALA A 5 -19.78 8.28 -5.85
C ALA A 5 -18.58 7.53 -5.24
N VAL A 6 -17.46 7.52 -5.94
CA VAL A 6 -16.15 7.07 -5.45
C VAL A 6 -15.21 8.26 -5.48
N ASP A 7 -14.69 8.67 -4.33
CA ASP A 7 -13.81 9.84 -4.23
C ASP A 7 -12.37 9.50 -4.61
N LEU A 8 -11.92 10.02 -5.74
CA LEU A 8 -10.58 9.83 -6.29
C LEU A 8 -9.79 11.15 -6.38
N LEU A 9 -10.27 12.24 -5.75
CA LEU A 9 -9.63 13.55 -5.81
C LEU A 9 -8.22 13.57 -5.21
N TRP A 10 -7.96 12.67 -4.27
CA TRP A 10 -6.67 12.56 -3.58
C TRP A 10 -5.58 11.90 -4.44
N LEU A 11 -5.97 11.14 -5.46
CA LEU A 11 -5.04 10.30 -6.22
C LEU A 11 -4.18 11.14 -7.17
N ARG A 12 -2.87 11.01 -7.01
CA ARG A 12 -1.86 11.58 -7.87
C ARG A 12 -1.13 10.43 -8.59
N PRO A 13 -1.41 10.17 -9.87
CA PRO A 13 -0.84 9.03 -10.59
C PRO A 13 0.67 8.95 -10.47
N LYS A 14 1.20 7.76 -10.26
CA LYS A 14 2.65 7.46 -10.08
C LYS A 14 3.29 8.11 -8.84
N LYS A 15 2.50 8.69 -7.91
CA LYS A 15 3.01 9.31 -6.68
C LYS A 15 2.43 8.73 -5.38
N VAL A 16 1.39 7.92 -5.45
CA VAL A 16 0.63 7.45 -4.28
C VAL A 16 0.95 6.00 -3.88
N GLY A 17 1.66 5.25 -4.72
CA GLY A 17 2.12 3.89 -4.37
C GLY A 17 0.98 2.89 -4.11
N GLY A 18 1.07 2.13 -3.02
CA GLY A 18 0.15 1.03 -2.71
C GLY A 18 -1.33 1.39 -2.68
N THR A 19 -1.68 2.61 -2.28
CA THR A 19 -3.08 3.08 -2.26
C THR A 19 -3.65 3.25 -3.68
N GLU A 20 -2.82 3.62 -4.66
CA GLU A 20 -3.24 3.66 -6.07
C GLU A 20 -3.50 2.25 -6.60
N PHE A 21 -2.60 1.30 -6.32
CA PHE A 21 -2.79 -0.10 -6.71
C PHE A 21 -4.07 -0.68 -6.09
N TYR A 22 -4.30 -0.44 -4.81
CA TYR A 22 -5.52 -0.86 -4.14
C TYR A 22 -6.78 -0.41 -4.87
N ILE A 23 -6.93 0.88 -5.16
CA ILE A 23 -8.16 1.38 -5.79
C ILE A 23 -8.30 0.93 -7.24
N ARG A 24 -7.20 0.80 -8.00
CA ARG A 24 -7.24 0.24 -9.34
C ARG A 24 -7.70 -1.22 -9.32
N ASN A 25 -7.09 -2.06 -8.50
CA ASN A 25 -7.47 -3.46 -8.36
C ASN A 25 -8.95 -3.60 -7.97
N LEU A 26 -9.46 -2.70 -7.12
CA LEU A 26 -10.86 -2.70 -6.75
C LEU A 26 -11.78 -2.30 -7.92
N LEU A 27 -11.44 -1.25 -8.68
CA LEU A 27 -12.21 -0.81 -9.85
C LEU A 27 -12.18 -1.87 -10.97
N ASP A 28 -11.02 -2.48 -11.22
CA ASP A 28 -10.87 -3.56 -12.20
C ASP A 28 -11.72 -4.79 -11.81
N GLY A 29 -11.81 -5.07 -10.51
CA GLY A 29 -12.72 -6.08 -9.99
C GLY A 29 -14.20 -5.70 -10.20
N PHE A 30 -14.57 -4.42 -10.02
CA PHE A 30 -15.95 -3.96 -10.32
C PHE A 30 -16.31 -4.15 -11.77
N LEU A 31 -15.41 -3.96 -12.74
CA LEU A 31 -15.69 -4.22 -14.16
C LEU A 31 -16.11 -5.66 -14.43
N GLN A 32 -15.62 -6.61 -13.63
CA GLN A 32 -15.87 -8.05 -13.77
C GLN A 32 -17.16 -8.51 -13.05
N LEU A 33 -17.81 -7.62 -12.24
CA LEU A 33 -19.05 -7.95 -11.57
C LEU A 33 -20.21 -7.94 -12.57
N GLU A 34 -21.10 -8.94 -12.48
CA GLU A 34 -22.34 -9.02 -13.25
C GLU A 34 -23.50 -8.25 -12.58
N GLU A 35 -23.38 -8.01 -11.28
CA GLU A 35 -24.40 -7.35 -10.47
C GLU A 35 -24.64 -5.91 -10.95
N PRO A 36 -25.88 -5.41 -10.89
CA PRO A 36 -26.19 -4.05 -11.33
C PRO A 36 -25.70 -3.01 -10.33
N PHE A 37 -24.84 -2.11 -10.81
CA PHE A 37 -24.34 -0.95 -10.05
C PHE A 37 -24.20 0.28 -10.95
N ARG A 38 -24.00 1.43 -10.34
CA ARG A 38 -23.55 2.66 -10.98
C ARG A 38 -22.51 3.34 -10.12
N LEU A 39 -21.31 3.54 -10.66
CA LEU A 39 -20.24 4.25 -10.01
C LEU A 39 -20.02 5.62 -10.68
N TRP A 40 -19.93 6.65 -9.85
CA TRP A 40 -19.59 7.99 -10.23
C TRP A 40 -18.17 8.29 -9.72
N LEU A 41 -17.17 8.18 -10.57
CA LEU A 41 -15.78 8.44 -10.18
C LEU A 41 -15.55 9.94 -10.06
N LEU A 42 -15.47 10.46 -8.83
CA LEU A 42 -15.20 11.86 -8.54
C LEU A 42 -13.72 12.14 -8.76
N VAL A 43 -13.39 12.80 -9.85
CA VAL A 43 -12.02 12.99 -10.34
C VAL A 43 -11.61 14.46 -10.36
N SER A 44 -10.32 14.70 -10.18
CA SER A 44 -9.68 16.01 -10.30
C SER A 44 -9.33 16.32 -11.75
N LYS A 45 -9.04 17.60 -12.01
CA LYS A 45 -8.67 18.09 -13.34
C LYS A 45 -7.42 17.40 -13.91
N ASP A 46 -6.46 17.06 -13.01
CA ASP A 46 -5.16 16.50 -13.35
C ASP A 46 -5.11 14.96 -13.33
N ASN A 47 -6.13 14.28 -12.79
CA ASN A 47 -6.14 12.81 -12.77
C ASN A 47 -7.26 12.17 -13.59
N LYS A 48 -8.17 12.94 -14.17
CA LYS A 48 -9.33 12.41 -14.89
C LYS A 48 -8.98 11.48 -16.05
N GLU A 49 -7.93 11.79 -16.79
CA GLU A 49 -7.51 10.96 -17.92
C GLU A 49 -7.03 9.58 -17.45
N THR A 50 -6.48 9.48 -16.25
CA THR A 50 -6.07 8.23 -15.64
C THR A 50 -7.22 7.24 -15.45
N PHE A 51 -8.44 7.75 -15.25
CA PHE A 51 -9.63 6.93 -15.00
C PHE A 51 -10.58 6.86 -16.19
N ARG A 52 -10.30 7.56 -17.30
CA ARG A 52 -11.20 7.62 -18.47
C ARG A 52 -11.49 6.24 -19.06
N HIS A 53 -10.53 5.33 -19.06
CA HIS A 53 -10.72 3.98 -19.60
C HIS A 53 -11.84 3.18 -18.88
N TYR A 54 -12.11 3.44 -17.61
CA TYR A 54 -13.20 2.78 -16.88
C TYR A 54 -14.59 3.14 -17.43
N THR A 55 -14.74 4.27 -18.13
CA THR A 55 -16.03 4.71 -18.72
C THR A 55 -16.42 3.90 -19.97
N GLN A 56 -15.59 2.98 -20.43
CA GLN A 56 -15.99 1.99 -21.44
C GLN A 56 -17.10 1.09 -20.92
N ASP A 57 -17.18 0.86 -19.62
CA ASP A 57 -18.34 0.26 -18.97
C ASP A 57 -19.41 1.33 -18.70
N LYS A 58 -20.59 1.16 -19.29
CA LYS A 58 -21.73 2.10 -19.14
C LYS A 58 -22.23 2.27 -17.70
N ARG A 59 -21.80 1.41 -16.78
CA ARG A 59 -22.11 1.48 -15.34
C ARG A 59 -21.19 2.47 -14.60
N ILE A 60 -20.13 2.97 -15.26
CA ILE A 60 -19.12 3.86 -14.66
C ILE A 60 -19.08 5.18 -15.42
N GLU A 61 -19.19 6.30 -14.71
CA GLU A 61 -19.12 7.64 -15.25
C GLU A 61 -18.15 8.51 -14.45
N LEU A 62 -17.49 9.47 -15.13
CA LEU A 62 -16.64 10.46 -14.43
C LEU A 62 -17.49 11.64 -13.94
N LEU A 63 -17.26 12.04 -12.70
CA LEU A 63 -17.67 13.32 -12.14
C LEU A 63 -16.45 14.24 -12.11
N GLU A 64 -16.28 15.00 -13.17
CA GLU A 64 -15.14 15.92 -13.31
C GLU A 64 -15.31 17.15 -12.41
N THR A 65 -14.23 17.56 -11.74
CA THR A 65 -14.16 18.78 -10.94
C THR A 65 -13.01 19.67 -11.40
N GLU A 66 -13.04 20.94 -10.99
CA GLU A 66 -11.92 21.87 -11.21
C GLU A 66 -10.81 21.73 -10.15
N VAL A 67 -10.95 20.79 -9.22
CA VAL A 67 -9.93 20.51 -8.21
C VAL A 67 -8.66 19.98 -8.88
N VAL A 68 -7.51 20.43 -8.40
CA VAL A 68 -6.19 19.92 -8.81
C VAL A 68 -5.64 19.06 -7.67
N SER A 69 -5.39 17.77 -7.92
CA SER A 69 -4.97 16.81 -6.89
C SER A 69 -3.62 17.21 -6.26
N ALA A 70 -2.74 17.84 -7.03
CA ALA A 70 -1.44 18.32 -6.58
C ALA A 70 -1.54 19.53 -5.63
N ASN A 71 -2.63 20.33 -5.69
CA ASN A 71 -2.90 21.42 -4.76
C ASN A 71 -3.58 20.87 -3.50
N ILE A 72 -2.78 20.39 -2.54
CA ILE A 72 -3.27 19.73 -1.32
C ILE A 72 -4.22 20.63 -0.52
N ALA A 73 -3.84 21.89 -0.27
CA ALA A 73 -4.66 22.81 0.52
C ALA A 73 -6.01 23.11 -0.16
N GLY A 74 -5.98 23.43 -1.46
CA GLY A 74 -7.20 23.69 -2.23
C GLY A 74 -8.13 22.47 -2.26
N ARG A 75 -7.57 21.27 -2.42
CA ARG A 75 -8.31 20.02 -2.41
C ARG A 75 -8.96 19.76 -1.03
N ILE A 76 -8.25 19.95 0.07
CA ILE A 76 -8.77 19.77 1.42
C ILE A 76 -9.93 20.75 1.68
N LEU A 77 -9.76 22.01 1.34
CA LEU A 77 -10.81 23.03 1.50
C LEU A 77 -12.04 22.67 0.65
N TRP A 78 -11.84 22.25 -0.60
CA TRP A 78 -12.95 21.85 -1.47
C TRP A 78 -13.66 20.59 -0.91
N ASN A 79 -12.90 19.60 -0.48
CA ASN A 79 -13.45 18.39 0.15
C ASN A 79 -14.32 18.77 1.36
N PHE A 80 -13.81 19.58 2.26
CA PHE A 80 -14.51 19.93 3.51
C PHE A 80 -15.79 20.74 3.28
N PHE A 81 -15.81 21.68 2.34
CA PHE A 81 -16.89 22.66 2.23
C PHE A 81 -17.73 22.53 0.95
N CYS A 82 -17.18 22.00 -0.13
CA CYS A 82 -17.83 22.00 -1.45
C CYS A 82 -18.38 20.63 -1.87
N GLN A 83 -17.72 19.53 -1.51
CA GLN A 83 -18.03 18.17 -2.00
C GLN A 83 -19.48 17.78 -1.77
N ASN A 84 -20.02 18.00 -0.58
CA ASN A 84 -21.41 17.67 -0.27
C ASN A 84 -22.41 18.40 -1.19
N ARG A 85 -22.17 19.70 -1.40
CA ARG A 85 -23.04 20.51 -2.28
C ARG A 85 -22.94 20.04 -3.73
N PHE A 86 -21.73 19.72 -4.18
CA PHE A 86 -21.48 19.22 -5.53
C PHE A 86 -22.21 17.89 -5.77
N LEU A 87 -22.03 16.90 -4.92
CA LEU A 87 -22.69 15.60 -5.02
C LEU A 87 -24.22 15.72 -5.00
N ARG A 88 -24.77 16.54 -4.08
CA ARG A 88 -26.22 16.78 -4.01
C ARG A 88 -26.79 17.40 -5.27
N LYS A 89 -26.10 18.35 -5.89
CA LYS A 89 -26.50 18.95 -7.18
C LYS A 89 -26.57 17.92 -8.31
N LYS A 90 -25.76 16.85 -8.22
CA LYS A 90 -25.76 15.71 -9.16
C LYS A 90 -26.76 14.61 -8.76
N GLY A 91 -27.59 14.83 -7.71
CA GLY A 91 -28.55 13.83 -7.22
C GLY A 91 -27.92 12.68 -6.41
N ILE A 92 -26.61 12.74 -6.11
CA ILE A 92 -25.88 11.68 -5.42
C ILE A 92 -25.94 11.92 -3.92
N ARG A 93 -26.29 10.86 -3.15
CA ARG A 93 -26.46 10.89 -1.69
C ARG A 93 -25.56 9.89 -0.96
N LYS A 94 -24.71 9.18 -1.67
CA LYS A 94 -23.90 8.06 -1.19
C LYS A 94 -22.50 8.18 -1.76
N CYS A 95 -21.47 8.07 -0.92
CA CYS A 95 -20.09 8.22 -1.35
C CYS A 95 -19.19 7.20 -0.65
N PHE A 96 -18.40 6.48 -1.43
CA PHE A 96 -17.29 5.67 -0.97
C PHE A 96 -16.01 6.48 -1.04
N ILE A 97 -15.27 6.54 0.05
CA ILE A 97 -13.97 7.20 0.15
C ILE A 97 -12.92 6.13 0.38
N PRO A 98 -12.12 5.78 -0.65
CA PRO A 98 -11.11 4.73 -0.58
C PRO A 98 -9.94 5.05 0.35
N VAL A 99 -9.84 6.28 0.84
CA VAL A 99 -8.85 6.76 1.80
C VAL A 99 -9.57 7.53 2.89
N TYR A 100 -8.97 7.73 4.04
CA TYR A 100 -9.56 8.57 5.07
C TYR A 100 -9.74 10.02 4.60
N CYS A 101 -10.65 10.69 5.23
CA CYS A 101 -11.02 12.09 5.15
C CYS A 101 -12.30 12.37 4.35
N ARG A 102 -13.40 12.32 5.09
CA ARG A 102 -14.70 12.78 4.66
C ARG A 102 -14.84 14.31 4.85
N PRO A 103 -15.83 14.97 4.23
CA PRO A 103 -16.21 16.34 4.55
C PRO A 103 -16.55 16.54 6.03
N LEU A 104 -16.34 17.76 6.56
CA LEU A 104 -16.63 18.12 7.97
C LEU A 104 -18.07 17.80 8.37
N PHE A 105 -19.01 18.02 7.48
CA PHE A 105 -20.44 17.79 7.74
C PHE A 105 -20.98 16.73 6.79
N ASN A 106 -21.96 15.94 7.22
CA ASN A 106 -22.59 14.92 6.36
C ASN A 106 -23.32 15.53 5.17
N GLY A 107 -23.94 16.70 5.37
CA GLY A 107 -24.67 17.40 4.31
C GLY A 107 -25.75 16.56 3.62
N GLY A 108 -26.27 15.51 4.25
CA GLY A 108 -27.21 14.55 3.68
C GLY A 108 -26.58 13.52 2.74
N ILE A 109 -25.28 13.31 2.80
CA ILE A 109 -24.53 12.26 2.11
C ILE A 109 -24.14 11.16 3.11
N ALA A 110 -24.38 9.90 2.75
CA ALA A 110 -23.90 8.75 3.50
C ALA A 110 -22.49 8.38 3.02
N TYR A 111 -21.55 8.22 3.96
CA TYR A 111 -20.14 7.92 3.68
C TYR A 111 -19.74 6.54 4.20
N VAL A 112 -19.03 5.78 3.38
CA VAL A 112 -18.19 4.64 3.79
C VAL A 112 -16.76 4.98 3.49
N ASN A 113 -15.87 4.86 4.49
CA ASN A 113 -14.46 5.24 4.38
C ASN A 113 -13.57 4.04 4.62
N VAL A 114 -12.41 4.03 3.93
CA VAL A 114 -11.34 3.06 4.17
C VAL A 114 -10.23 3.73 4.98
N ILE A 115 -9.77 3.07 6.02
CA ILE A 115 -8.60 3.48 6.80
C ILE A 115 -7.47 2.52 6.48
N HIS A 116 -6.41 3.06 5.88
CA HIS A 116 -5.23 2.28 5.50
C HIS A 116 -4.28 2.08 6.67
N ASP A 117 -4.07 3.10 7.47
CA ASP A 117 -3.25 3.05 8.68
C ASP A 117 -3.49 4.29 9.57
N LEU A 118 -2.86 4.29 10.72
CA LEU A 118 -2.77 5.44 11.64
C LEU A 118 -1.30 5.84 11.87
N GLN A 119 -0.46 5.80 10.83
CA GLN A 119 0.99 6.00 10.94
C GLN A 119 1.36 7.29 11.66
N ALA A 120 0.77 8.43 11.31
CA ALA A 120 1.05 9.70 11.96
C ALA A 120 0.64 9.76 13.45
N ALA A 121 -0.13 8.77 13.93
CA ALA A 121 -0.43 8.63 15.36
C ALA A 121 0.61 7.79 16.11
N HIS A 122 1.28 6.86 15.42
CA HIS A 122 2.32 5.98 15.99
C HIS A 122 3.73 6.58 15.87
N TYR A 123 4.01 7.27 14.76
CA TYR A 123 5.32 7.84 14.44
C TYR A 123 5.18 9.33 14.09
N PRO A 124 4.75 10.16 15.06
CA PRO A 124 4.56 11.59 14.84
C PRO A 124 5.85 12.31 14.45
N GLU A 125 7.02 11.77 14.84
CA GLU A 125 8.35 12.31 14.51
C GLU A 125 8.67 12.30 13.00
N TYR A 126 7.95 11.50 12.21
CA TYR A 126 8.12 11.44 10.75
C TYR A 126 7.21 12.40 9.99
N HIS A 127 6.38 13.17 10.71
CA HIS A 127 5.36 14.04 10.09
C HIS A 127 5.39 15.44 10.66
N PRO A 128 5.18 16.48 9.84
CA PRO A 128 4.96 17.84 10.33
C PRO A 128 3.69 17.91 11.21
N PHE A 129 3.71 18.78 12.21
CA PHE A 129 2.59 18.92 13.16
C PHE A 129 1.23 19.14 12.49
N HIS A 130 1.18 19.94 11.41
CA HIS A 130 -0.07 20.20 10.69
C HIS A 130 -0.64 18.96 9.99
N GLU A 131 0.22 18.05 9.50
CA GLU A 131 -0.22 16.77 8.91
C GLU A 131 -0.76 15.83 9.99
N ILE A 132 -0.12 15.81 11.17
CA ILE A 132 -0.60 15.01 12.32
C ILE A 132 -1.97 15.50 12.75
N ALA A 133 -2.13 16.83 12.92
CA ALA A 133 -3.38 17.43 13.33
C ALA A 133 -4.51 17.17 12.32
N TYR A 134 -4.21 17.31 11.03
CA TYR A 134 -5.13 17.01 9.94
C TYR A 134 -5.54 15.54 9.92
N SER A 135 -4.59 14.62 9.98
CA SER A 135 -4.85 13.18 9.97
C SER A 135 -5.71 12.76 11.17
N ARG A 136 -5.38 13.25 12.38
CA ARG A 136 -6.17 12.98 13.59
C ARG A 136 -7.61 13.51 13.49
N LEU A 137 -7.80 14.70 12.92
CA LEU A 137 -9.13 15.23 12.65
C LEU A 137 -9.90 14.34 11.65
N CYS A 138 -9.26 13.95 10.55
CA CYS A 138 -9.89 13.09 9.54
C CYS A 138 -10.30 11.75 10.13
N TRP A 139 -9.42 11.05 10.83
CA TRP A 139 -9.73 9.77 11.47
C TRP A 139 -10.83 9.90 12.51
N TRP A 140 -10.84 10.99 13.27
CA TRP A 140 -11.91 11.26 14.24
C TRP A 140 -13.26 11.49 13.54
N LEU A 141 -13.30 12.29 12.46
CA LEU A 141 -14.50 12.51 11.66
C LEU A 141 -15.02 11.20 11.06
N ASP A 142 -14.14 10.38 10.48
CA ASP A 142 -14.48 9.10 9.89
C ASP A 142 -15.03 8.14 10.95
N ALA A 143 -14.35 8.03 12.09
CA ALA A 143 -14.75 7.16 13.19
C ALA A 143 -16.15 7.50 13.74
N HIS A 144 -16.48 8.77 13.86
CA HIS A 144 -17.72 9.20 14.51
C HIS A 144 -18.88 9.37 13.53
N PHE A 145 -18.64 9.87 12.33
CA PHE A 145 -19.69 10.34 11.42
C PHE A 145 -19.85 9.54 10.14
N SER A 146 -18.91 8.67 9.75
CA SER A 146 -19.14 7.77 8.62
C SER A 146 -20.17 6.71 8.95
N ARG A 147 -20.89 6.27 7.94
CA ARG A 147 -21.92 5.22 8.07
C ARG A 147 -21.26 3.90 8.47
N HIS A 148 -20.14 3.61 7.84
CA HIS A 148 -19.32 2.44 8.12
C HIS A 148 -17.87 2.71 7.76
N LEU A 149 -16.95 1.94 8.37
CA LEU A 149 -15.52 1.98 8.10
C LEU A 149 -15.06 0.63 7.55
N VAL A 150 -14.07 0.67 6.68
CA VAL A 150 -13.30 -0.50 6.27
C VAL A 150 -11.87 -0.31 6.74
N ALA A 151 -11.32 -1.32 7.40
CA ALA A 151 -9.89 -1.41 7.71
C ALA A 151 -9.25 -2.43 6.76
N ILE A 152 -8.04 -2.17 6.30
CA ILE A 152 -7.35 -3.04 5.33
C ILE A 152 -6.63 -4.23 5.97
N SER A 153 -6.58 -4.28 7.31
CA SER A 153 -6.11 -5.42 8.11
C SER A 153 -6.84 -5.47 9.45
N ASP A 154 -6.81 -6.60 10.13
CA ASP A 154 -7.36 -6.73 11.48
C ASP A 154 -6.54 -5.91 12.48
N TRP A 155 -5.24 -5.81 12.24
CA TRP A 155 -4.37 -4.94 13.01
C TRP A 155 -4.84 -3.48 12.95
N VAL A 156 -5.07 -2.93 11.74
CA VAL A 156 -5.60 -1.56 11.56
C VAL A 156 -6.99 -1.43 12.17
N ARG A 157 -7.87 -2.43 12.00
CA ARG A 157 -9.19 -2.41 12.64
C ARG A 157 -9.10 -2.27 14.16
N ASN A 158 -8.23 -3.04 14.78
CA ASN A 158 -8.06 -3.02 16.23
C ASN A 158 -7.44 -1.70 16.70
N ASP A 159 -6.45 -1.17 15.98
CA ASP A 159 -5.82 0.13 16.27
C ASP A 159 -6.84 1.29 16.18
N VAL A 160 -7.69 1.30 15.14
CA VAL A 160 -8.77 2.29 15.00
C VAL A 160 -9.80 2.16 16.13
N LYS A 161 -10.18 0.93 16.49
CA LYS A 161 -11.13 0.70 17.59
C LYS A 161 -10.58 1.20 18.92
N GLU A 162 -9.32 0.94 19.19
CA GLU A 162 -8.66 1.35 20.42
C GLU A 162 -8.53 2.87 20.50
N LYS A 163 -7.95 3.50 19.47
CA LYS A 163 -7.65 4.94 19.49
C LYS A 163 -8.90 5.85 19.38
N TYR A 164 -9.93 5.39 18.67
CA TYR A 164 -11.13 6.20 18.40
C TYR A 164 -12.41 5.61 18.99
N HIS A 165 -12.31 4.56 19.80
CA HIS A 165 -13.44 3.90 20.48
C HIS A 165 -14.57 3.48 19.54
N VAL A 166 -14.20 3.02 18.32
CA VAL A 166 -15.15 2.60 17.30
C VAL A 166 -15.81 1.27 17.69
N LYS A 167 -17.16 1.22 17.69
CA LYS A 167 -17.92 0.00 17.96
C LYS A 167 -17.63 -1.07 16.91
N SER A 168 -17.52 -2.34 17.32
CA SER A 168 -17.18 -3.46 16.41
C SER A 168 -18.12 -3.59 15.19
N GLY A 169 -19.39 -3.27 15.33
CA GLY A 169 -20.36 -3.31 14.22
C GLY A 169 -20.24 -2.15 13.22
N LYS A 170 -19.37 -1.16 13.48
CA LYS A 170 -19.15 0.02 12.62
C LYS A 170 -17.92 -0.07 11.76
N ILE A 171 -17.09 -1.10 11.95
CA ILE A 171 -15.83 -1.30 11.19
C ILE A 171 -15.68 -2.76 10.79
N THR A 172 -15.33 -3.00 9.53
CA THR A 172 -15.12 -4.34 8.97
C THR A 172 -13.74 -4.41 8.34
N THR A 173 -13.05 -5.52 8.50
CA THR A 173 -11.79 -5.78 7.79
C THR A 173 -12.08 -6.32 6.40
N ILE A 174 -11.53 -5.67 5.38
CA ILE A 174 -11.42 -6.19 4.02
C ILE A 174 -9.98 -5.95 3.55
N TYR A 175 -9.25 -7.01 3.31
CA TYR A 175 -7.86 -6.95 2.86
C TYR A 175 -7.73 -6.26 1.51
N ASN A 176 -6.52 -5.79 1.19
CA ASN A 176 -6.26 -5.27 -0.13
C ASN A 176 -6.20 -6.41 -1.15
N PRO A 177 -6.89 -6.28 -2.29
CA PRO A 177 -6.76 -7.23 -3.39
C PRO A 177 -5.34 -7.17 -3.95
N ILE A 178 -4.76 -8.35 -4.21
CA ILE A 178 -3.44 -8.48 -4.80
C ILE A 178 -3.58 -9.17 -6.14
N THR A 179 -3.12 -8.47 -7.18
CA THR A 179 -3.05 -8.99 -8.54
C THR A 179 -1.61 -8.93 -9.00
N VAL A 180 -1.07 -10.09 -9.37
CA VAL A 180 0.26 -10.24 -9.95
C VAL A 180 0.13 -11.11 -11.18
N ASP A 181 0.57 -10.59 -12.31
CA ASP A 181 0.71 -11.39 -13.53
C ASP A 181 2.06 -12.13 -13.47
N LYS A 182 2.00 -13.43 -13.22
CA LYS A 182 3.20 -14.27 -13.08
C LYS A 182 3.94 -14.50 -14.39
N GLU A 183 3.28 -14.27 -15.52
CA GLU A 183 3.86 -14.40 -16.85
C GLU A 183 4.52 -13.10 -17.32
N GLU A 184 4.16 -11.97 -16.73
CA GLU A 184 4.76 -10.67 -17.03
C GLU A 184 6.14 -10.55 -16.34
N LEU A 185 7.19 -11.09 -17.01
CA LEU A 185 8.55 -11.14 -16.48
C LEU A 185 9.57 -10.70 -17.54
N VAL A 186 10.57 -9.94 -17.14
CA VAL A 186 11.82 -9.85 -17.91
C VAL A 186 12.64 -11.11 -17.68
N SER A 187 13.50 -11.49 -18.63
CA SER A 187 14.35 -12.67 -18.47
C SER A 187 15.42 -12.44 -17.39
N PHE A 188 15.94 -13.54 -16.82
CA PHE A 188 17.03 -13.42 -15.83
C PHE A 188 18.29 -12.83 -16.47
N GLU A 189 18.58 -13.13 -17.72
CA GLU A 189 19.74 -12.58 -18.45
C GLU A 189 19.69 -11.07 -18.53
N GLN A 190 18.51 -10.48 -18.75
CA GLN A 190 18.31 -9.03 -18.74
C GLN A 190 18.58 -8.41 -17.36
N LEU A 191 18.16 -9.09 -16.27
CA LEU A 191 18.49 -8.64 -14.91
C LEU A 191 19.96 -8.76 -14.60
N ALA A 192 20.59 -9.90 -15.00
CA ALA A 192 22.01 -10.16 -14.78
C ALA A 192 22.89 -9.11 -15.48
N GLU A 193 22.56 -8.78 -16.72
CA GLU A 193 23.24 -7.73 -17.48
C GLU A 193 23.08 -6.35 -16.83
N LYS A 194 21.84 -6.00 -16.46
CA LYS A 194 21.49 -4.68 -15.94
C LYS A 194 22.07 -4.42 -14.53
N TYR A 195 22.00 -5.43 -13.66
CA TYR A 195 22.31 -5.27 -12.23
C TYR A 195 23.58 -5.99 -11.79
N HIS A 196 24.24 -6.73 -12.69
CA HIS A 196 25.42 -7.52 -12.39
C HIS A 196 25.18 -8.49 -11.21
N VAL A 197 24.11 -9.29 -11.32
CA VAL A 197 23.70 -10.28 -10.32
C VAL A 197 23.67 -11.69 -10.90
N ALA A 198 23.85 -12.68 -10.02
CA ALA A 198 23.58 -14.09 -10.33
C ALA A 198 22.26 -14.53 -9.66
N GLU A 199 21.62 -15.53 -10.22
CA GLU A 199 20.36 -16.07 -9.70
C GLU A 199 20.59 -16.60 -8.26
N ASN A 200 19.66 -16.29 -7.35
CA ASN A 200 19.74 -16.61 -5.91
C ASN A 200 20.99 -16.06 -5.18
N GLU A 201 21.73 -15.13 -5.78
CA GLU A 201 22.91 -14.50 -5.19
C GLU A 201 22.71 -13.02 -4.86
N PHE A 202 21.45 -12.59 -4.77
CA PHE A 202 21.11 -11.24 -4.33
C PHE A 202 19.83 -11.22 -3.50
N TYR A 203 19.70 -10.21 -2.63
CA TYR A 203 18.50 -9.89 -1.91
C TYR A 203 17.74 -8.76 -2.60
N TYR A 204 16.44 -8.74 -2.42
CA TYR A 204 15.58 -7.72 -3.02
C TYR A 204 14.67 -7.07 -1.98
N THR A 205 14.41 -5.79 -2.14
CA THR A 205 13.37 -5.07 -1.42
C THR A 205 12.77 -3.99 -2.32
N VAL A 206 11.48 -3.69 -2.12
CA VAL A 206 10.79 -2.60 -2.80
C VAL A 206 10.04 -1.75 -1.81
N ALA A 207 10.32 -0.44 -1.80
CA ALA A 207 9.69 0.50 -0.88
C ALA A 207 9.82 1.94 -1.36
N GLN A 208 8.96 2.83 -0.89
CA GLN A 208 9.27 4.25 -0.92
C GLN A 208 10.48 4.52 -0.03
N LEU A 209 11.36 5.45 -0.45
CA LEU A 209 12.58 5.77 0.31
C LEU A 209 12.24 6.76 1.44
N ILE A 210 11.56 6.27 2.48
CA ILE A 210 11.10 7.04 3.64
C ILE A 210 11.47 6.34 4.95
N PRO A 211 11.56 7.06 6.09
CA PRO A 211 12.21 6.57 7.30
C PRO A 211 11.65 5.25 7.84
N HIS A 212 10.32 5.09 7.95
CA HIS A 212 9.70 3.90 8.54
C HIS A 212 9.89 2.61 7.72
N LYS A 213 10.38 2.70 6.47
CA LYS A 213 10.77 1.52 5.69
C LYS A 213 12.09 0.90 6.17
N ASN A 214 12.81 1.61 7.03
CA ASN A 214 14.00 1.13 7.74
C ASN A 214 15.08 0.52 6.82
N LEU A 215 15.22 1.07 5.62
CA LEU A 215 16.20 0.59 4.62
C LEU A 215 17.64 0.78 5.07
N HIS A 216 17.89 1.73 5.97
CA HIS A 216 19.22 1.97 6.55
C HIS A 216 19.75 0.77 7.34
N THR A 217 18.87 0.00 7.97
CA THR A 217 19.27 -1.25 8.65
C THR A 217 19.71 -2.31 7.65
N LEU A 218 18.99 -2.46 6.50
CA LEU A 218 19.41 -3.41 5.47
C LEU A 218 20.80 -3.06 4.88
N ILE A 219 21.11 -1.76 4.74
CA ILE A 219 22.45 -1.31 4.33
C ILE A 219 23.49 -1.70 5.38
N ALA A 220 23.19 -1.56 6.68
CA ALA A 220 24.08 -2.00 7.76
C ALA A 220 24.26 -3.52 7.79
N VAL A 221 23.21 -4.30 7.45
CA VAL A 221 23.30 -5.75 7.28
C VAL A 221 24.27 -6.11 6.15
N MET A 222 24.19 -5.43 5.00
CA MET A 222 25.14 -5.66 3.89
C MET A 222 26.56 -5.30 4.26
N GLU A 223 26.80 -4.23 5.01
CA GLU A 223 28.13 -3.89 5.55
C GLU A 223 28.67 -5.01 6.45
N ARG A 224 27.84 -5.51 7.33
CA ARG A 224 28.21 -6.59 8.25
C ARG A 224 28.55 -7.88 7.49
N ILE A 225 27.74 -8.26 6.49
CA ILE A 225 28.01 -9.43 5.63
C ILE A 225 29.32 -9.26 4.87
N LYS A 226 29.59 -8.07 4.28
CA LYS A 226 30.83 -7.77 3.55
C LYS A 226 32.07 -7.94 4.41
N ASN A 227 31.99 -7.52 5.68
CA ASN A 227 33.16 -7.49 6.59
C ASN A 227 33.34 -8.80 7.37
N THR A 228 32.49 -9.82 7.15
CA THR A 228 32.53 -11.09 7.87
C THR A 228 32.26 -12.26 6.94
N ASP A 229 32.88 -13.40 7.21
CA ASP A 229 32.62 -14.64 6.46
C ASP A 229 31.41 -15.36 7.07
N VAL A 230 30.21 -14.87 6.76
CA VAL A 230 28.95 -15.47 7.24
C VAL A 230 28.29 -16.40 6.22
N GLY A 231 28.91 -16.62 5.05
CA GLY A 231 28.42 -17.51 4.00
C GLY A 231 27.12 -17.02 3.32
N LEU A 232 26.86 -15.71 3.32
CA LEU A 232 25.70 -15.10 2.69
C LEU A 232 26.11 -14.24 1.48
N PRO A 233 25.29 -14.17 0.41
CA PRO A 233 25.50 -13.21 -0.66
C PRO A 233 25.52 -11.77 -0.14
N CYS A 234 26.47 -10.98 -0.61
CA CYS A 234 26.58 -9.58 -0.25
C CYS A 234 26.09 -8.68 -1.40
N ARG A 235 24.83 -8.85 -1.80
CA ARG A 235 24.23 -8.07 -2.89
C ARG A 235 22.77 -7.73 -2.55
N LEU A 236 22.41 -6.45 -2.56
CA LEU A 236 21.06 -5.96 -2.27
C LEU A 236 20.58 -5.00 -3.36
N LEU A 237 19.44 -5.28 -3.95
CA LEU A 237 18.75 -4.37 -4.86
C LEU A 237 17.54 -3.74 -4.13
N ILE A 238 17.46 -2.42 -4.15
CA ILE A 238 16.40 -1.63 -3.51
C ILE A 238 15.66 -0.88 -4.61
N SER A 239 14.44 -1.30 -4.92
CA SER A 239 13.57 -0.60 -5.85
C SER A 239 12.62 0.35 -5.13
N GLY A 240 12.22 1.42 -5.81
CA GLY A 240 11.18 2.29 -5.32
C GLY A 240 11.30 3.72 -5.83
N VAL A 241 10.22 4.47 -5.67
CA VAL A 241 10.21 5.87 -6.03
C VAL A 241 11.02 6.70 -5.04
N ASN A 242 11.57 7.80 -5.53
CA ASN A 242 12.29 8.76 -4.70
C ASN A 242 11.44 9.21 -3.51
N GLY A 243 12.06 9.25 -2.34
CA GLY A 243 11.51 9.78 -1.11
C GLY A 243 12.56 10.68 -0.43
N GLU A 244 12.17 11.31 0.66
CA GLU A 244 13.03 12.24 1.41
C GLU A 244 14.30 11.59 2.01
N SER A 245 14.34 10.26 2.07
CA SER A 245 15.51 9.52 2.59
C SER A 245 16.52 9.14 1.51
N ARG A 246 16.29 9.42 0.21
CA ARG A 246 17.17 8.98 -0.86
C ARG A 246 18.62 9.44 -0.66
N ASP A 247 18.84 10.74 -0.48
CA ASP A 247 20.17 11.31 -0.34
C ASP A 247 20.91 10.75 0.89
N LYS A 248 20.18 10.49 1.97
CA LYS A 248 20.70 9.87 3.19
C LYS A 248 21.14 8.43 2.93
N LEU A 249 20.36 7.64 2.22
CA LEU A 249 20.68 6.25 1.88
C LEU A 249 21.89 6.20 0.92
N GLU A 250 21.92 7.04 -0.11
CA GLU A 250 23.08 7.14 -1.02
C GLU A 250 24.37 7.53 -0.27
N SER A 251 24.27 8.50 0.65
CA SER A 251 25.39 8.90 1.49
C SER A 251 25.85 7.76 2.41
N GLN A 252 24.92 7.02 2.98
CA GLN A 252 25.23 5.87 3.83
C GLN A 252 25.93 4.76 3.04
N ILE A 253 25.46 4.45 1.82
CA ILE A 253 26.10 3.47 0.92
C ILE A 253 27.53 3.90 0.61
N ARG A 254 27.77 5.16 0.19
CA ARG A 254 29.11 5.69 -0.09
C ARG A 254 30.02 5.67 1.12
N ASN A 255 29.55 6.17 2.27
CA ASN A 255 30.36 6.27 3.49
C ASN A 255 30.79 4.90 4.04
N ARG A 256 30.08 3.84 3.69
CA ARG A 256 30.38 2.45 4.06
C ARG A 256 31.11 1.68 2.96
N GLY A 257 31.35 2.31 1.80
CA GLY A 257 32.02 1.68 0.64
C GLY A 257 31.21 0.51 0.08
N LEU A 258 29.88 0.65 -0.01
CA LEU A 258 28.96 -0.42 -0.41
C LEU A 258 28.34 -0.20 -1.82
N GLU A 259 28.97 0.62 -2.66
CA GLU A 259 28.43 0.98 -3.97
C GLU A 259 28.34 -0.21 -4.93
N ARG A 260 29.11 -1.27 -4.68
CA ARG A 260 29.03 -2.52 -5.45
C ARG A 260 27.99 -3.50 -4.88
N GLU A 261 27.79 -3.46 -3.57
CA GLU A 261 26.93 -4.39 -2.83
C GLU A 261 25.46 -3.94 -2.80
N VAL A 262 25.21 -2.63 -2.76
CA VAL A 262 23.85 -2.07 -2.64
C VAL A 262 23.54 -1.16 -3.82
N THR A 263 22.46 -1.46 -4.54
CA THR A 263 21.99 -0.64 -5.66
C THR A 263 20.58 -0.10 -5.38
N LEU A 264 20.43 1.23 -5.45
CA LEU A 264 19.12 1.87 -5.51
C LEU A 264 18.69 1.92 -6.98
N THR A 265 17.78 1.01 -7.40
CA THR A 265 17.39 0.87 -8.81
C THR A 265 16.50 2.00 -9.31
N GLY A 266 15.87 2.75 -8.38
CA GLY A 266 14.78 3.66 -8.70
C GLY A 266 13.46 2.91 -8.96
N PHE A 267 12.57 3.54 -9.73
CA PHE A 267 11.34 2.89 -10.17
C PHE A 267 11.68 1.77 -11.18
N VAL A 268 11.02 0.64 -11.04
CA VAL A 268 11.08 -0.50 -11.97
C VAL A 268 9.66 -0.83 -12.42
N GLU A 269 9.49 -1.22 -13.68
CA GLU A 269 8.21 -1.66 -14.22
C GLU A 269 7.81 -3.03 -13.65
N ASN A 270 6.53 -3.39 -13.79
CA ASN A 270 5.98 -4.61 -13.20
C ASN A 270 6.74 -5.87 -13.63
N ALA A 271 7.02 -6.04 -14.93
CA ALA A 271 7.75 -7.19 -15.45
C ALA A 271 9.13 -7.36 -14.80
N GLU A 272 9.84 -6.26 -14.59
CA GLU A 272 11.14 -6.25 -13.95
C GLU A 272 11.03 -6.51 -12.44
N ARG A 273 10.06 -5.88 -11.76
CA ARG A 273 9.79 -6.11 -10.34
C ARG A 273 9.44 -7.58 -10.07
N ASN A 274 8.58 -8.17 -10.91
CA ASN A 274 8.18 -9.56 -10.80
C ASN A 274 9.37 -10.50 -10.98
N ALA A 275 10.26 -10.22 -11.94
CA ALA A 275 11.49 -10.98 -12.14
C ALA A 275 12.46 -10.84 -10.95
N LEU A 276 12.58 -9.63 -10.36
CA LEU A 276 13.38 -9.41 -9.16
C LEU A 276 12.83 -10.20 -7.96
N TYR A 277 11.50 -10.28 -7.79
CA TYR A 277 10.91 -11.18 -6.79
C TYR A 277 11.30 -12.65 -7.07
N LYS A 278 11.10 -13.10 -8.30
CA LYS A 278 11.28 -14.52 -8.67
C LYS A 278 12.71 -15.01 -8.50
N TYR A 279 13.70 -14.20 -8.86
CA TYR A 279 15.09 -14.63 -8.95
C TYR A 279 15.98 -14.23 -7.77
N CYS A 280 15.48 -13.43 -6.82
CA CYS A 280 16.25 -13.13 -5.62
C CYS A 280 16.32 -14.33 -4.66
N ARG A 281 17.38 -14.39 -3.85
CA ARG A 281 17.55 -15.37 -2.77
C ARG A 281 16.45 -15.25 -1.71
N ALA A 282 16.14 -14.03 -1.33
CA ALA A 282 15.05 -13.70 -0.43
C ALA A 282 14.62 -12.25 -0.62
N PHE A 283 13.34 -12.01 -0.37
CA PHE A 283 12.78 -10.68 -0.29
C PHE A 283 12.89 -10.18 1.16
N LEU A 284 13.53 -9.01 1.35
CA LEU A 284 13.72 -8.41 2.67
C LEU A 284 12.71 -7.28 2.90
N PHE A 285 11.92 -7.38 3.96
CA PHE A 285 10.90 -6.39 4.29
C PHE A 285 11.16 -5.79 5.68
N SER A 286 11.89 -4.69 5.71
CA SER A 286 12.40 -4.06 6.94
C SER A 286 11.49 -3.03 7.57
N SER A 287 10.29 -2.80 7.02
CA SER A 287 9.36 -1.77 7.50
C SER A 287 9.03 -1.95 8.98
N VAL A 288 9.11 -0.88 9.75
CA VAL A 288 8.76 -0.88 11.18
C VAL A 288 7.26 -0.64 11.42
N PHE A 289 6.57 -0.17 10.39
CA PHE A 289 5.14 0.10 10.43
C PHE A 289 4.50 -0.03 9.05
N GLU A 290 3.40 -0.78 8.98
CA GLU A 290 2.57 -0.94 7.78
C GLU A 290 1.09 -1.08 8.17
N GLY A 291 0.21 -0.58 7.29
CA GLY A 291 -1.21 -0.87 7.41
C GLY A 291 -1.62 -2.18 6.74
N PHE A 292 -0.86 -2.62 5.71
CA PHE A 292 -1.06 -3.90 5.02
C PHE A 292 0.25 -4.56 4.61
N GLY A 293 1.05 -3.95 3.72
CA GLY A 293 2.31 -4.54 3.25
C GLY A 293 2.07 -5.54 2.10
N MET A 294 1.69 -5.06 0.92
CA MET A 294 1.52 -5.90 -0.27
C MET A 294 2.81 -6.60 -0.74
N PRO A 295 3.99 -5.95 -0.75
CA PRO A 295 5.20 -6.53 -1.31
C PRO A 295 5.63 -7.90 -0.78
N PRO A 296 5.54 -8.21 0.53
CA PRO A 296 5.80 -9.55 1.03
C PRO A 296 4.90 -10.63 0.41
N ILE A 297 3.61 -10.32 0.23
CA ILE A 297 2.65 -11.26 -0.35
C ILE A 297 2.91 -11.43 -1.84
N GLU A 298 3.25 -10.33 -2.55
CA GLU A 298 3.66 -10.37 -3.96
C GLU A 298 4.89 -11.27 -4.15
N ALA A 299 5.91 -11.12 -3.31
CA ALA A 299 7.11 -11.98 -3.34
C ALA A 299 6.76 -13.46 -3.09
N MET A 300 5.91 -13.74 -2.09
CA MET A 300 5.46 -15.11 -1.80
C MET A 300 4.65 -15.74 -2.95
N LEU A 301 3.93 -14.95 -3.74
CA LEU A 301 3.25 -15.44 -4.95
C LEU A 301 4.22 -15.98 -6.01
N PHE A 302 5.47 -15.50 -6.03
CA PHE A 302 6.54 -16.05 -6.89
C PHE A 302 7.30 -17.21 -6.24
N GLY A 303 6.91 -17.67 -5.06
CA GLY A 303 7.63 -18.71 -4.31
C GLY A 303 8.87 -18.21 -3.59
N THR A 304 9.03 -16.90 -3.46
CA THR A 304 10.23 -16.28 -2.89
C THR A 304 10.18 -16.28 -1.37
N THR A 305 11.23 -16.77 -0.73
CA THR A 305 11.42 -16.66 0.71
C THR A 305 11.34 -15.21 1.17
N VAL A 306 10.50 -14.93 2.17
CA VAL A 306 10.34 -13.60 2.75
C VAL A 306 10.95 -13.55 4.13
N ILE A 307 11.80 -12.56 4.36
CA ILE A 307 12.34 -12.21 5.67
C ILE A 307 11.81 -10.81 6.02
N ALA A 308 11.03 -10.71 7.08
CA ALA A 308 10.29 -9.50 7.40
C ALA A 308 10.38 -9.14 8.88
N THR A 309 10.07 -7.92 9.22
CA THR A 309 9.94 -7.52 10.62
C THR A 309 8.67 -8.11 11.25
N ASP A 310 8.72 -8.42 12.54
CA ASP A 310 7.56 -8.81 13.35
C ASP A 310 6.85 -7.55 13.87
N ARG A 311 6.32 -6.72 12.95
CA ARG A 311 5.72 -5.42 13.31
C ARG A 311 4.36 -5.19 12.64
N ALA A 312 3.47 -4.53 13.37
CA ALA A 312 2.15 -4.10 12.92
C ALA A 312 1.36 -5.27 12.26
N CYS A 313 0.86 -5.07 11.05
CA CYS A 313 0.09 -6.08 10.33
C CYS A 313 0.94 -7.13 9.60
N VAL A 314 2.28 -7.04 9.60
CA VAL A 314 3.13 -7.91 8.77
C VAL A 314 2.93 -9.39 9.07
N PRO A 315 2.91 -9.86 10.35
CA PRO A 315 2.62 -11.26 10.66
C PRO A 315 1.22 -11.72 10.24
N GLU A 316 0.23 -10.84 10.35
CA GLU A 316 -1.14 -11.13 9.94
C GLU A 316 -1.22 -11.37 8.43
N VAL A 317 -0.71 -10.41 7.63
CA VAL A 317 -0.83 -10.47 6.17
C VAL A 317 0.08 -11.50 5.52
N THR A 318 1.12 -11.93 6.19
CA THR A 318 1.96 -13.07 5.75
C THR A 318 1.52 -14.40 6.41
N GLN A 319 0.38 -14.39 7.13
CA GLN A 319 -0.24 -15.56 7.79
C GLN A 319 0.74 -16.33 8.69
N GLY A 320 1.72 -15.62 9.29
CA GLY A 320 2.76 -16.25 10.09
C GLY A 320 3.77 -17.08 9.28
N LYS A 321 3.81 -16.94 7.94
CA LYS A 321 4.63 -17.78 7.04
C LYS A 321 5.93 -17.12 6.59
N ALA A 322 6.14 -15.84 6.87
CA ALA A 322 7.44 -15.20 6.68
C ALA A 322 8.43 -15.60 7.78
N ASN A 323 9.69 -15.32 7.56
CA ASN A 323 10.74 -15.43 8.56
C ASN A 323 10.88 -14.08 9.28
N TYR A 324 10.66 -14.05 10.59
CA TYR A 324 10.52 -12.79 11.30
C TYR A 324 11.75 -12.40 12.08
N VAL A 325 12.12 -11.12 11.92
CA VAL A 325 13.08 -10.40 12.75
C VAL A 325 12.30 -9.60 13.79
N LYS A 326 12.54 -9.87 15.06
CA LYS A 326 11.79 -9.28 16.19
C LYS A 326 12.23 -7.85 16.46
N ASP A 327 13.53 -7.59 16.49
CA ASP A 327 14.04 -6.24 16.55
C ASP A 327 14.45 -5.78 15.14
N PRO A 328 13.66 -4.88 14.50
CA PRO A 328 13.92 -4.42 13.14
C PRO A 328 15.26 -3.71 12.97
N TYR A 329 15.91 -3.30 14.07
CA TYR A 329 17.18 -2.58 14.08
C TYR A 329 18.38 -3.46 14.43
N ASP A 330 18.18 -4.71 14.86
CA ASP A 330 19.26 -5.65 15.20
C ASP A 330 19.84 -6.32 13.95
N VAL A 331 20.99 -5.84 13.51
CA VAL A 331 21.74 -6.35 12.35
C VAL A 331 22.09 -7.84 12.49
N GLU A 332 22.49 -8.27 13.69
CA GLU A 332 22.87 -9.67 13.92
C GLU A 332 21.65 -10.61 13.89
N GLU A 333 20.48 -10.14 14.32
CA GLU A 333 19.24 -10.91 14.19
C GLU A 333 18.85 -11.07 12.73
N TRP A 334 18.95 -10.01 11.90
CA TRP A 334 18.74 -10.10 10.45
C TRP A 334 19.64 -11.19 9.83
N ILE A 335 20.93 -11.15 10.10
CA ILE A 335 21.89 -12.13 9.56
C ILE A 335 21.55 -13.55 10.00
N ARG A 336 21.23 -13.76 11.28
CA ARG A 336 20.86 -15.08 11.82
C ARG A 336 19.61 -15.65 11.13
N VAL A 337 18.60 -14.82 10.86
CA VAL A 337 17.40 -15.24 10.14
C VAL A 337 17.71 -15.48 8.66
N MET A 338 18.59 -14.68 8.03
CA MET A 338 19.00 -14.84 6.64
C MET A 338 19.82 -16.12 6.40
N GLN A 339 20.56 -16.60 7.41
CA GLN A 339 21.35 -17.84 7.31
C GLN A 339 20.50 -19.10 7.28
N ASN A 340 19.37 -19.12 7.99
CA ASN A 340 18.53 -20.31 8.16
C ASN A 340 17.03 -20.00 7.98
N PRO A 341 16.62 -19.47 6.81
CA PRO A 341 15.21 -19.19 6.59
C PRO A 341 14.43 -20.49 6.38
N ALA A 342 13.27 -20.59 7.02
CA ALA A 342 12.32 -21.67 6.77
C ALA A 342 11.49 -21.35 5.52
N ASP A 343 11.27 -22.35 4.67
CA ASP A 343 10.30 -22.25 3.57
C ASP A 343 8.92 -22.74 4.08
N ARG A 344 7.95 -21.84 4.14
CA ARG A 344 6.57 -22.08 4.57
C ARG A 344 5.54 -21.57 3.58
N ILE A 345 5.96 -21.21 2.40
CA ILE A 345 5.11 -20.54 1.40
C ILE A 345 3.98 -21.47 0.93
N ALA A 346 4.23 -22.76 0.81
CA ALA A 346 3.22 -23.75 0.42
C ALA A 346 2.01 -23.80 1.38
N GLU A 347 2.15 -23.28 2.59
CA GLU A 347 1.07 -23.23 3.60
C GLU A 347 0.25 -21.91 3.51
N MET A 348 0.58 -20.98 2.61
CA MET A 348 -0.15 -19.72 2.43
C MET A 348 -1.50 -19.92 1.73
N ASP A 349 -2.55 -19.35 2.30
CA ASP A 349 -3.85 -19.21 1.62
C ASP A 349 -3.91 -17.89 0.85
N PHE A 350 -3.45 -17.92 -0.40
CA PHE A 350 -3.51 -16.73 -1.28
C PHE A 350 -4.94 -16.34 -1.69
N ALA A 351 -5.94 -17.23 -1.53
CA ALA A 351 -7.33 -16.91 -1.84
C ALA A 351 -7.91 -15.83 -0.90
N GLN A 352 -7.23 -15.52 0.21
CA GLN A 352 -7.59 -14.38 1.06
C GLN A 352 -7.40 -13.03 0.36
N TYR A 353 -6.51 -12.95 -0.66
CA TYR A 353 -6.14 -11.73 -1.38
C TYR A 353 -6.73 -11.70 -2.79
N ASP A 354 -7.56 -12.69 -3.13
CA ASP A 354 -8.21 -12.79 -4.44
C ASP A 354 -9.04 -11.55 -4.74
N GLN A 355 -8.77 -10.94 -5.88
CA GLN A 355 -9.39 -9.70 -6.31
C GLN A 355 -10.92 -9.79 -6.36
N MET A 356 -11.46 -10.83 -7.00
CA MET A 356 -12.90 -10.95 -7.18
C MET A 356 -13.62 -11.23 -5.87
N LYS A 357 -13.04 -12.07 -5.02
CA LYS A 357 -13.56 -12.36 -3.67
C LYS A 357 -13.64 -11.08 -2.83
N LEU A 358 -12.60 -10.26 -2.86
CA LEU A 358 -12.54 -9.01 -2.10
C LEU A 358 -13.43 -7.93 -2.71
N THR A 359 -13.50 -7.84 -4.04
CA THR A 359 -14.42 -6.93 -4.73
C THR A 359 -15.89 -7.25 -4.39
N ARG A 360 -16.27 -8.52 -4.35
CA ARG A 360 -17.62 -8.93 -3.91
C ARG A 360 -17.89 -8.54 -2.46
N LYS A 361 -16.92 -8.70 -1.55
CA LYS A 361 -17.05 -8.23 -0.17
C LYS A 361 -17.26 -6.72 -0.10
N TYR A 362 -16.52 -5.93 -0.89
CA TYR A 362 -16.73 -4.48 -0.99
C TYR A 362 -18.11 -4.16 -1.55
N PHE A 363 -18.53 -4.81 -2.64
CA PHE A 363 -19.85 -4.60 -3.23
C PHE A 363 -20.98 -4.86 -2.23
N GLU A 364 -20.95 -5.99 -1.53
CA GLU A 364 -21.95 -6.34 -0.51
C GLU A 364 -21.96 -5.36 0.66
N LEU A 365 -20.78 -4.97 1.15
CA LEU A 365 -20.65 -4.00 2.22
C LEU A 365 -21.20 -2.63 1.80
N LEU A 366 -20.81 -2.13 0.64
CA LEU A 366 -21.27 -0.84 0.12
C LEU A 366 -22.79 -0.87 -0.11
N ARG A 367 -23.33 -1.98 -0.62
CA ARG A 367 -24.77 -2.17 -0.75
C ARG A 367 -25.46 -2.12 0.62
N LYS A 368 -24.96 -2.86 1.60
CA LYS A 368 -25.54 -2.92 2.96
C LYS A 368 -25.60 -1.57 3.65
N TYR A 369 -24.55 -0.75 3.52
CA TYR A 369 -24.44 0.48 4.29
C TYR A 369 -24.77 1.75 3.50
N LEU A 370 -24.81 1.67 2.18
CA LEU A 370 -25.12 2.79 1.29
C LEU A 370 -26.41 2.61 0.48
N GLU A 371 -27.04 1.45 0.38
CA GLU A 371 -28.41 1.30 -0.09
C GLU A 371 -29.41 1.59 1.03
#